data_b952d00e99e8f152e0671692c59707e6
#
_entry.id   b952d00e99e8f152e0671692c59707e6
#
_cell.length_a   1.000
_cell.length_b   1.000
_cell.length_c   1.000
_cell.angle_alpha   90.00
_cell.angle_beta   90.00
_cell.angle_gamma   90.00
#
_symmetry.space_group_name_H-M   'P 1'
#
loop_
_entity.id
_entity.type
_entity.pdbx_description
1 polymer ?
#
loop_
_entity_poly.entity_id
_entity_poly.type
_entity_poly.pdbx_seq_one_letter_code
_entity_poly.pdbx_strand_id
1 'polypeptide(L)'
;MLAFIRNAFAAPAPRDTHPAIQPPAPVGVALRRWAAALLCMLAGATWAQGQAPDPVVRFGILPLGGAFESRNDWEPLLADLSRAIGRPVSVLSVTSYEALEQAIQRNEVDMAFLSGKMALDAVSQRRMTVVAQVTRHDGLPGYRALLLSRKAPPFNSLQGLLAEPERWRLARGENRSLSGFIVPQLQFFLPNHIAMETRFRSEVVGTHQATALAVANGEADVATNNTADFERFKLQFPVEAARLQTLWESDLIAHAQLVVRRDYPPEFRRKVQTFLTAYARSNGPRGDAERAVLKSLHDFAGFVAADNRSLLPAATLAAQLARQNAMTAQWVNEAARQARLQRIDRSYAEQLAVLRDGGS
;
A
#
# COMPACT_ATOMS: atom_id res chain seq x y z
N MET A 1 55.67 -23.96 -11.50
CA MET A 1 56.91 -23.23 -11.70
C MET A 1 56.99 -22.25 -10.55
N LEU A 2 57.59 -22.67 -9.42
CA LEU A 2 58.94 -22.39 -8.90
C LEU A 2 59.14 -20.87 -8.72
N ALA A 3 59.53 -20.28 -7.59
CA ALA A 3 60.26 -20.74 -6.39
C ALA A 3 60.23 -19.55 -5.38
N PHE A 4 60.11 -19.82 -4.09
CA PHE A 4 61.16 -19.72 -3.06
C PHE A 4 61.97 -18.39 -3.01
N ILE A 5 61.97 -17.72 -1.84
CA ILE A 5 63.19 -17.64 -0.98
C ILE A 5 62.79 -17.14 0.44
N ARG A 6 63.19 -17.92 1.44
CA ARG A 6 63.40 -17.61 2.87
C ARG A 6 64.59 -16.71 3.04
N ASN A 7 64.61 -15.84 4.06
CA ASN A 7 65.80 -15.78 4.94
C ASN A 7 65.44 -15.25 6.35
N ALA A 8 66.02 -15.96 7.31
CA ALA A 8 65.99 -15.76 8.74
C ALA A 8 67.26 -15.02 9.20
N PHE A 9 67.33 -14.77 10.50
CA PHE A 9 68.43 -14.37 11.42
C PHE A 9 68.16 -13.00 12.05
N ALA A 10 68.38 -12.71 13.32
CA ALA A 10 68.78 -13.43 14.54
C ALA A 10 68.59 -12.42 15.68
N ALA A 11 68.30 -12.90 16.85
CA ALA A 11 68.28 -12.10 18.08
C ALA A 11 69.70 -11.86 18.63
N PRO A 12 69.90 -10.90 19.51
CA PRO A 12 70.67 -11.15 20.69
C PRO A 12 69.98 -10.74 21.99
N ALA A 13 70.36 -11.44 23.06
CA ALA A 13 69.90 -11.42 24.42
C ALA A 13 70.63 -10.37 25.32
N PRO A 14 70.49 -10.40 26.63
CA PRO A 14 70.04 -9.22 27.42
C PRO A 14 71.18 -8.55 28.18
N ARG A 15 70.95 -7.35 28.70
CA ARG A 15 71.79 -6.70 29.72
C ARG A 15 70.96 -6.28 30.90
N ASP A 16 71.24 -6.96 32.05
CA ASP A 16 70.82 -6.56 33.39
C ASP A 16 71.43 -5.22 33.81
N THR A 17 70.59 -4.30 34.26
CA THR A 17 71.04 -3.26 35.18
C THR A 17 69.89 -2.88 36.11
N HIS A 18 70.04 -3.28 37.39
CA HIS A 18 69.20 -2.81 38.50
C HIS A 18 69.43 -1.32 38.76
N PRO A 19 68.43 -0.54 39.11
CA PRO A 19 68.60 0.59 40.01
C PRO A 19 67.70 0.50 41.25
N ALA A 20 68.24 1.04 42.25
CA ALA A 20 67.94 1.15 43.67
C ALA A 20 66.47 1.49 44.02
N ILE A 21 66.07 0.89 45.13
CA ILE A 21 64.80 1.08 45.85
C ILE A 21 64.83 2.41 46.57
N GLN A 22 63.86 3.31 46.32
CA GLN A 22 63.51 4.43 47.15
C GLN A 22 62.21 4.17 47.93
N PRO A 23 62.11 4.66 49.18
CA PRO A 23 60.95 4.43 50.03
C PRO A 23 59.70 5.24 49.65
N PRO A 24 58.48 4.76 49.96
CA PRO A 24 57.27 5.38 49.57
C PRO A 24 56.89 6.66 50.32
N ALA A 25 56.39 7.65 49.62
CA ALA A 25 55.85 8.85 50.21
C ALA A 25 54.38 8.63 50.71
N PRO A 26 53.89 9.39 51.70
CA PRO A 26 52.68 9.11 52.43
C PRO A 26 51.41 9.29 51.59
N VAL A 27 50.57 8.25 51.58
CA VAL A 27 49.36 8.06 50.80
C VAL A 27 48.15 8.81 51.37
N GLY A 28 48.28 10.07 51.75
CA GLY A 28 47.19 10.75 52.45
C GLY A 28 46.54 11.96 51.67
N VAL A 29 47.18 12.48 50.65
CA VAL A 29 46.72 13.76 50.03
C VAL A 29 46.27 13.60 48.58
N ALA A 30 46.63 12.51 47.92
CA ALA A 30 46.26 12.26 46.53
C ALA A 30 44.80 11.78 46.37
N LEU A 31 44.21 11.07 47.31
CA LEU A 31 42.86 10.52 47.22
C LEU A 31 41.76 11.59 47.25
N ARG A 32 41.97 12.74 47.89
CA ARG A 32 40.95 13.79 47.95
C ARG A 32 40.87 14.65 46.67
N ARG A 33 41.92 14.72 45.89
CA ARG A 33 41.94 15.46 44.64
C ARG A 33 41.34 14.69 43.45
N TRP A 34 41.44 13.38 43.50
CA TRP A 34 40.85 12.51 42.44
C TRP A 34 39.34 12.29 42.63
N ALA A 35 38.81 12.31 43.85
CA ALA A 35 37.39 12.21 44.13
C ALA A 35 36.61 13.44 43.66
N ALA A 36 37.20 14.65 43.75
CA ALA A 36 36.59 15.89 43.26
C ALA A 36 36.60 15.98 41.73
N ALA A 37 37.63 15.46 41.05
CA ALA A 37 37.70 15.43 39.59
C ALA A 37 36.73 14.39 38.97
N LEU A 38 36.48 13.26 39.63
CA LEU A 38 35.50 12.25 39.18
C LEU A 38 34.06 12.74 39.35
N LEU A 39 33.75 13.52 40.41
CA LEU A 39 32.41 14.10 40.62
C LEU A 39 32.09 15.20 39.61
N CYS A 40 33.06 15.94 39.13
CA CYS A 40 32.87 16.96 38.08
C CYS A 40 32.72 16.34 36.68
N MET A 41 33.30 15.15 36.40
CA MET A 41 33.10 14.46 35.14
C MET A 41 31.74 13.73 35.07
N LEU A 42 31.16 13.32 36.19
CA LEU A 42 29.82 12.75 36.25
C LEU A 42 28.69 13.79 36.14
N ALA A 43 28.96 15.07 36.51
CA ALA A 43 28.00 16.14 36.36
C ALA A 43 27.97 16.77 34.95
N GLY A 44 28.97 16.50 34.09
CA GLY A 44 29.04 16.97 32.69
C GLY A 44 28.46 16.05 31.66
N ALA A 45 28.03 14.83 32.01
CA ALA A 45 27.54 13.82 31.08
C ALA A 45 26.01 13.84 30.85
N THR A 46 25.29 14.85 31.38
CA THR A 46 23.84 14.96 31.20
C THR A 46 23.40 15.91 30.07
N TRP A 47 24.31 16.33 29.22
CA TRP A 47 24.00 17.26 28.13
C TRP A 47 24.43 16.69 26.79
N ALA A 48 23.64 15.84 26.25
CA ALA A 48 23.35 15.56 24.84
C ALA A 48 22.63 14.21 24.72
N GLN A 49 21.51 14.04 25.39
CA GLN A 49 20.48 13.20 24.76
C GLN A 49 19.96 14.05 23.61
N GLY A 50 20.71 14.11 22.53
CA GLY A 50 20.17 14.46 21.24
C GLY A 50 18.98 13.52 21.04
N GLN A 51 17.78 14.08 21.09
CA GLN A 51 16.57 13.35 20.77
C GLN A 51 16.85 12.64 19.43
N ALA A 52 16.91 11.30 19.45
CA ALA A 52 17.01 10.55 18.21
C ALA A 52 15.93 11.13 17.27
N PRO A 53 16.27 11.50 16.02
CA PRO A 53 15.30 12.07 15.13
C PRO A 53 14.08 11.14 15.12
N ASP A 54 12.88 11.71 15.27
CA ASP A 54 11.64 10.95 15.27
C ASP A 54 11.64 10.00 14.07
N PRO A 55 11.37 8.72 14.26
CA PRO A 55 11.47 7.75 13.19
C PRO A 55 10.59 8.18 12.01
N VAL A 56 11.15 8.09 10.80
CA VAL A 56 10.47 8.41 9.54
C VAL A 56 9.20 7.58 9.41
N VAL A 57 8.08 8.23 9.07
CA VAL A 57 6.81 7.56 8.75
C VAL A 57 6.83 7.14 7.28
N ARG A 58 6.72 5.86 6.99
CA ARG A 58 6.77 5.30 5.64
C ARG A 58 5.36 5.17 5.09
N PHE A 59 5.07 5.88 4.01
CA PHE A 59 3.76 5.93 3.38
C PHE A 59 3.74 5.07 2.11
N GLY A 60 2.98 3.97 2.12
CA GLY A 60 2.77 3.08 0.98
C GLY A 60 1.69 3.58 0.04
N ILE A 61 1.96 3.59 -1.26
CA ILE A 61 1.00 4.03 -2.28
C ILE A 61 0.56 2.83 -3.12
N LEU A 62 -0.76 2.65 -3.24
CA LEU A 62 -1.35 1.69 -4.17
C LEU A 62 -0.92 2.00 -5.61
N PRO A 63 -0.36 1.05 -6.36
CA PRO A 63 0.08 1.29 -7.73
C PRO A 63 -1.15 1.35 -8.68
N LEU A 64 -1.63 2.55 -8.97
CA LEU A 64 -2.72 2.81 -9.92
C LEU A 64 -2.19 3.19 -11.30
N GLY A 65 -0.98 3.74 -11.36
CA GLY A 65 -0.23 4.14 -12.56
C GLY A 65 1.26 3.83 -12.39
N GLY A 66 2.13 4.64 -13.02
CA GLY A 66 3.58 4.51 -12.85
C GLY A 66 4.04 4.83 -11.43
N ALA A 67 5.03 4.09 -10.92
CA ALA A 67 5.55 4.28 -9.56
C ALA A 67 6.16 5.68 -9.35
N PHE A 68 6.80 6.24 -10.37
CA PHE A 68 7.37 7.59 -10.33
C PHE A 68 6.29 8.67 -10.30
N GLU A 69 5.27 8.56 -11.14
CA GLU A 69 4.12 9.47 -11.17
C GLU A 69 3.40 9.48 -9.83
N SER A 70 3.10 8.30 -9.30
CA SER A 70 2.43 8.16 -8.00
C SER A 70 3.21 8.84 -6.87
N ARG A 71 4.55 8.77 -6.86
CA ARG A 71 5.37 9.48 -5.88
C ARG A 71 5.21 10.99 -5.99
N ASN A 72 5.36 11.54 -7.19
CA ASN A 72 5.29 12.99 -7.43
C ASN A 72 3.91 13.55 -7.09
N ASP A 73 2.85 12.82 -7.44
CA ASP A 73 1.48 13.23 -7.15
C ASP A 73 1.21 13.32 -5.64
N TRP A 74 1.73 12.38 -4.84
CA TRP A 74 1.50 12.32 -3.41
C TRP A 74 2.42 13.21 -2.58
N GLU A 75 3.59 13.57 -3.09
CA GLU A 75 4.62 14.33 -2.37
C GLU A 75 4.11 15.62 -1.72
N PRO A 76 3.30 16.49 -2.39
CA PRO A 76 2.82 17.73 -1.79
C PRO A 76 1.92 17.47 -0.56
N LEU A 77 0.96 16.54 -0.64
CA LEU A 77 0.11 16.16 0.49
C LEU A 77 0.94 15.59 1.65
N LEU A 78 1.92 14.74 1.34
CA LEU A 78 2.75 14.10 2.36
C LEU A 78 3.73 15.06 3.01
N ALA A 79 4.19 16.10 2.30
CA ALA A 79 4.96 17.18 2.88
C ALA A 79 4.12 18.00 3.88
N ASP A 80 2.85 18.28 3.56
CA ASP A 80 1.91 18.93 4.47
C ASP A 80 1.59 18.06 5.69
N LEU A 81 1.37 16.76 5.46
CA LEU A 81 1.18 15.78 6.53
C LEU A 81 2.40 15.73 7.45
N SER A 82 3.61 15.67 6.90
CA SER A 82 4.87 15.65 7.65
C SER A 82 4.96 16.84 8.61
N ARG A 83 4.64 18.06 8.13
CA ARG A 83 4.58 19.27 8.97
C ARG A 83 3.51 19.15 10.06
N ALA A 84 2.34 18.64 9.72
CA ALA A 84 1.23 18.51 10.65
C ALA A 84 1.50 17.51 11.77
N ILE A 85 2.10 16.36 11.48
CA ILE A 85 2.41 15.34 12.50
C ILE A 85 3.74 15.60 13.23
N GLY A 86 4.59 16.51 12.71
CA GLY A 86 5.91 16.83 13.29
C GLY A 86 6.95 15.74 13.06
N ARG A 87 6.79 14.88 12.05
CA ARG A 87 7.68 13.76 11.74
C ARG A 87 7.90 13.66 10.23
N PRO A 88 9.12 13.33 9.76
CA PRO A 88 9.36 13.12 8.35
C PRO A 88 8.46 12.01 7.79
N VAL A 89 7.89 12.22 6.61
CA VAL A 89 7.13 11.22 5.85
C VAL A 89 7.90 10.87 4.59
N SER A 90 8.14 9.59 4.35
CA SER A 90 8.78 9.10 3.14
C SER A 90 7.82 8.23 2.32
N VAL A 91 7.91 8.32 1.00
CA VAL A 91 7.09 7.52 0.10
C VAL A 91 7.74 6.17 -0.15
N LEU A 92 6.97 5.10 0.06
CA LEU A 92 7.26 3.77 -0.47
C LEU A 92 6.41 3.55 -1.73
N SER A 93 7.03 3.64 -2.89
CA SER A 93 6.39 3.37 -4.18
C SER A 93 6.76 1.97 -4.66
N VAL A 94 5.77 1.22 -5.08
CA VAL A 94 5.90 -0.17 -5.55
C VAL A 94 5.21 -0.32 -6.91
N THR A 95 5.51 -1.42 -7.62
CA THR A 95 4.98 -1.66 -8.97
C THR A 95 3.83 -2.66 -9.00
N SER A 96 3.53 -3.33 -7.88
CA SER A 96 2.44 -4.32 -7.80
C SER A 96 1.74 -4.29 -6.44
N TYR A 97 0.50 -4.77 -6.40
CA TYR A 97 -0.28 -4.96 -5.16
C TYR A 97 0.40 -5.96 -4.23
N GLU A 98 0.98 -7.01 -4.80
CA GLU A 98 1.71 -8.03 -4.03
C GLU A 98 2.93 -7.42 -3.31
N ALA A 99 3.72 -6.59 -3.99
CA ALA A 99 4.86 -5.93 -3.38
C ALA A 99 4.45 -5.01 -2.23
N LEU A 100 3.33 -4.27 -2.35
CA LEU A 100 2.81 -3.44 -1.27
C LEU A 100 2.32 -4.28 -0.09
N GLU A 101 1.62 -5.38 -0.35
CA GLU A 101 1.19 -6.31 0.70
C GLU A 101 2.37 -6.89 1.47
N GLN A 102 3.39 -7.36 0.77
CA GLN A 102 4.61 -7.89 1.38
C GLN A 102 5.30 -6.83 2.25
N ALA A 103 5.37 -5.59 1.80
CA ALA A 103 5.92 -4.48 2.58
C ALA A 103 5.11 -4.21 3.86
N ILE A 104 3.77 -4.27 3.78
CA ILE A 104 2.88 -4.18 4.96
C ILE A 104 3.14 -5.36 5.92
N GLN A 105 3.26 -6.58 5.41
CA GLN A 105 3.52 -7.78 6.21
C GLN A 105 4.87 -7.73 6.93
N ARG A 106 5.90 -7.13 6.31
CA ARG A 106 7.23 -6.93 6.90
C ARG A 106 7.33 -5.69 7.81
N ASN A 107 6.20 -4.97 8.06
CA ASN A 107 6.17 -3.70 8.80
C ASN A 107 7.08 -2.61 8.17
N GLU A 108 7.24 -2.62 6.86
CA GLU A 108 7.98 -1.59 6.10
C GLU A 108 7.08 -0.40 5.72
N VAL A 109 5.79 -0.45 6.06
CA VAL A 109 4.78 0.58 5.81
C VAL A 109 4.13 0.96 7.13
N ASP A 110 4.09 2.25 7.41
CA ASP A 110 3.49 2.82 8.63
C ASP A 110 2.11 3.40 8.36
N MET A 111 1.91 3.95 7.18
CA MET A 111 0.64 4.46 6.66
C MET A 111 0.51 4.05 5.19
N ALA A 112 -0.72 3.92 4.68
CA ALA A 112 -0.91 3.63 3.27
C ALA A 112 -2.25 4.15 2.72
N PHE A 113 -2.25 4.40 1.41
CA PHE A 113 -3.43 4.53 0.59
C PHE A 113 -3.72 3.18 -0.08
N LEU A 114 -4.86 2.55 0.25
CA LEU A 114 -5.18 1.18 -0.16
C LEU A 114 -6.58 1.07 -0.78
N SER A 115 -6.74 0.16 -1.74
CA SER A 115 -8.05 -0.29 -2.19
C SER A 115 -8.78 -1.07 -1.07
N GLY A 116 -10.12 -1.15 -1.17
CA GLY A 116 -10.92 -1.80 -0.12
C GLY A 116 -10.48 -3.23 0.21
N LYS A 117 -10.10 -4.05 -0.80
CA LYS A 117 -9.63 -5.43 -0.53
C LYS A 117 -8.28 -5.47 0.16
N MET A 118 -7.32 -4.64 -0.25
CA MET A 118 -6.01 -4.58 0.41
C MET A 118 -6.11 -4.03 1.84
N ALA A 119 -6.92 -3.00 2.05
CA ALA A 119 -7.20 -2.47 3.37
C ALA A 119 -7.89 -3.54 4.26
N LEU A 120 -8.85 -4.29 3.71
CA LEU A 120 -9.50 -5.42 4.40
C LEU A 120 -8.47 -6.47 4.85
N ASP A 121 -7.55 -6.87 3.97
CA ASP A 121 -6.54 -7.87 4.31
C ASP A 121 -5.60 -7.37 5.41
N ALA A 122 -5.10 -6.13 5.29
CA ALA A 122 -4.21 -5.53 6.27
C ALA A 122 -4.89 -5.34 7.65
N VAL A 123 -6.18 -4.98 7.68
CA VAL A 123 -6.97 -4.82 8.91
C VAL A 123 -7.33 -6.18 9.51
N SER A 124 -7.77 -7.15 8.70
CA SER A 124 -8.08 -8.52 9.16
C SER A 124 -6.88 -9.21 9.79
N GLN A 125 -5.69 -8.96 9.27
CA GLN A 125 -4.41 -9.44 9.83
C GLN A 125 -3.94 -8.60 11.04
N ARG A 126 -4.75 -7.65 11.52
CA ARG A 126 -4.45 -6.75 12.64
C ARG A 126 -3.16 -5.93 12.45
N ARG A 127 -2.76 -5.68 11.20
CA ARG A 127 -1.58 -4.87 10.85
C ARG A 127 -1.90 -3.39 10.82
N MET A 128 -3.03 -3.04 10.22
CA MET A 128 -3.45 -1.67 9.97
C MET A 128 -4.81 -1.39 10.60
N THR A 129 -5.15 -0.11 10.69
CA THR A 129 -6.50 0.39 11.01
C THR A 129 -6.85 1.53 10.07
N VAL A 130 -8.12 1.62 9.68
CA VAL A 130 -8.63 2.70 8.83
C VAL A 130 -8.74 3.98 9.65
N VAL A 131 -8.31 5.10 9.09
CA VAL A 131 -8.43 6.44 9.70
C VAL A 131 -9.26 7.41 8.85
N ALA A 132 -9.25 7.23 7.51
CA ALA A 132 -10.03 8.10 6.62
C ALA A 132 -10.38 7.36 5.32
N GLN A 133 -11.41 7.86 4.65
CA GLN A 133 -11.80 7.46 3.31
C GLN A 133 -11.73 8.67 2.37
N VAL A 134 -11.33 8.45 1.13
CA VAL A 134 -11.29 9.46 0.09
C VAL A 134 -12.70 9.87 -0.32
N THR A 135 -12.89 11.14 -0.69
CA THR A 135 -14.08 11.64 -1.39
C THR A 135 -13.68 12.23 -2.74
N ARG A 136 -14.61 12.26 -3.69
CA ARG A 136 -14.39 12.78 -5.04
C ARG A 136 -15.35 13.93 -5.37
N HIS A 137 -15.01 14.70 -6.40
CA HIS A 137 -15.80 15.87 -6.82
C HIS A 137 -17.17 15.51 -7.41
N ASP A 138 -17.35 14.28 -7.90
CA ASP A 138 -18.64 13.80 -8.39
C ASP A 138 -19.69 13.60 -7.27
N GLY A 139 -19.27 13.69 -6.00
CA GLY A 139 -20.12 13.52 -4.82
C GLY A 139 -20.64 12.10 -4.61
N LEU A 140 -20.24 11.14 -5.43
CA LEU A 140 -20.66 9.75 -5.30
C LEU A 140 -20.00 9.10 -4.08
N PRO A 141 -20.69 8.18 -3.38
CA PRO A 141 -20.13 7.47 -2.24
C PRO A 141 -19.15 6.37 -2.65
N GLY A 142 -18.89 6.22 -3.93
CA GLY A 142 -18.01 5.21 -4.51
C GLY A 142 -17.76 5.46 -6.00
N TYR A 143 -17.11 4.51 -6.63
CA TYR A 143 -16.79 4.46 -8.04
C TYR A 143 -17.31 3.15 -8.65
N ARG A 144 -17.26 3.00 -9.99
CA ARG A 144 -17.73 1.79 -10.68
C ARG A 144 -16.60 1.08 -11.39
N ALA A 145 -16.62 -0.24 -11.41
CA ALA A 145 -15.79 -1.02 -12.32
C ALA A 145 -16.32 -0.88 -13.76
N LEU A 146 -15.41 -0.91 -14.72
CA LEU A 146 -15.70 -0.79 -16.14
C LEU A 146 -15.14 -1.98 -16.91
N LEU A 147 -15.81 -2.36 -18.00
CA LEU A 147 -15.21 -3.09 -19.10
C LEU A 147 -15.01 -2.14 -20.27
N LEU A 148 -13.79 -2.04 -20.76
CA LEU A 148 -13.40 -1.21 -21.88
C LEU A 148 -13.08 -2.07 -23.10
N SER A 149 -13.43 -1.58 -24.29
CA SER A 149 -12.98 -2.12 -25.58
C SER A 149 -12.63 -0.99 -26.52
N ARG A 150 -12.02 -1.31 -27.67
CA ARG A 150 -11.91 -0.36 -28.75
C ARG A 150 -13.28 -0.13 -29.40
N LYS A 151 -13.51 1.07 -29.93
CA LYS A 151 -14.67 1.41 -30.75
C LYS A 151 -14.64 0.72 -32.11
N ALA A 152 -13.44 0.41 -32.61
CA ALA A 152 -13.22 -0.21 -33.92
C ALA A 152 -13.28 -1.74 -33.85
N PRO A 153 -13.72 -2.41 -34.94
CA PRO A 153 -13.68 -3.88 -35.05
C PRO A 153 -12.26 -4.44 -34.76
N PRO A 154 -12.15 -5.75 -34.42
CA PRO A 154 -13.17 -6.77 -34.56
C PRO A 154 -14.12 -6.91 -33.36
N PHE A 155 -13.82 -6.25 -32.22
CA PHE A 155 -14.58 -6.41 -30.98
C PHE A 155 -15.09 -5.06 -30.47
N ASN A 156 -16.42 -4.91 -30.37
CA ASN A 156 -17.07 -3.68 -29.95
C ASN A 156 -18.40 -3.89 -29.19
N SER A 157 -18.76 -5.12 -28.83
CA SER A 157 -20.02 -5.41 -28.16
C SER A 157 -19.89 -6.47 -27.05
N LEU A 158 -20.74 -6.35 -26.03
CA LEU A 158 -20.86 -7.36 -24.96
C LEU A 158 -21.31 -8.72 -25.51
N GLN A 159 -22.21 -8.72 -26.49
CA GLN A 159 -22.70 -9.97 -27.08
C GLN A 159 -21.56 -10.76 -27.73
N GLY A 160 -20.66 -10.09 -28.46
CA GLY A 160 -19.49 -10.74 -29.07
C GLY A 160 -18.52 -11.27 -28.02
N LEU A 161 -18.35 -10.56 -26.89
CA LEU A 161 -17.53 -11.03 -25.77
C LEU A 161 -18.10 -12.30 -25.14
N LEU A 162 -19.41 -12.31 -24.87
CA LEU A 162 -20.08 -13.41 -24.17
C LEU A 162 -20.23 -14.65 -25.03
N ALA A 163 -20.35 -14.51 -26.36
CA ALA A 163 -20.54 -15.63 -27.27
C ALA A 163 -19.29 -16.52 -27.38
N GLU A 164 -18.12 -15.93 -27.48
CA GLU A 164 -16.86 -16.64 -27.75
C GLU A 164 -15.68 -16.00 -26.96
N PRO A 165 -15.68 -16.04 -25.61
CA PRO A 165 -14.64 -15.40 -24.80
C PRO A 165 -13.23 -15.90 -25.09
N GLU A 166 -13.08 -17.17 -25.51
CA GLU A 166 -11.82 -17.80 -25.87
C GLU A 166 -11.16 -17.23 -27.14
N ARG A 167 -11.86 -16.41 -27.90
CA ARG A 167 -11.28 -15.70 -29.04
C ARG A 167 -10.58 -14.40 -28.65
N TRP A 168 -10.90 -13.85 -27.47
CA TRP A 168 -10.50 -12.51 -27.07
C TRP A 168 -9.35 -12.52 -26.07
N ARG A 169 -8.56 -11.45 -26.10
CA ARG A 169 -7.44 -11.20 -25.18
C ARG A 169 -7.92 -10.24 -24.10
N LEU A 170 -7.76 -10.63 -22.84
CA LEU A 170 -8.15 -9.84 -21.68
C LEU A 170 -6.94 -9.10 -21.08
N ALA A 171 -7.08 -7.81 -20.80
CA ALA A 171 -6.21 -7.05 -19.92
C ALA A 171 -6.97 -6.74 -18.62
N ARG A 172 -6.44 -7.18 -17.47
CA ARG A 172 -7.15 -7.05 -16.19
C ARG A 172 -6.26 -6.57 -15.05
N GLY A 173 -6.89 -6.08 -13.99
CA GLY A 173 -6.21 -5.79 -12.73
C GLY A 173 -5.80 -7.06 -11.98
N GLU A 174 -4.94 -6.88 -10.99
CA GLU A 174 -4.51 -7.96 -10.09
C GLU A 174 -5.70 -8.51 -9.28
N ASN A 175 -5.59 -9.76 -8.80
CA ASN A 175 -6.66 -10.49 -8.10
C ASN A 175 -7.17 -9.80 -6.81
N ARG A 176 -6.38 -8.88 -6.24
CA ARG A 176 -6.77 -8.03 -5.10
C ARG A 176 -7.45 -6.71 -5.49
N SER A 177 -7.52 -6.39 -6.77
CA SER A 177 -8.23 -5.21 -7.25
C SER A 177 -9.73 -5.44 -7.22
N LEU A 178 -10.47 -4.55 -6.53
CA LEU A 178 -11.94 -4.61 -6.53
C LEU A 178 -12.48 -4.38 -7.93
N SER A 179 -12.09 -3.30 -8.60
CA SER A 179 -12.58 -2.94 -9.93
C SER A 179 -11.87 -3.65 -11.08
N GLY A 180 -10.62 -4.08 -10.86
CA GLY A 180 -9.85 -4.77 -11.89
C GLY A 180 -10.10 -6.27 -11.97
N PHE A 181 -10.66 -6.88 -10.91
CA PHE A 181 -10.89 -8.33 -10.86
C PHE A 181 -12.16 -8.72 -10.11
N ILE A 182 -12.28 -8.43 -8.81
CA ILE A 182 -13.30 -9.02 -7.93
C ILE A 182 -14.72 -8.68 -8.41
N VAL A 183 -15.00 -7.40 -8.65
CA VAL A 183 -16.34 -6.94 -9.03
C VAL A 183 -16.68 -7.33 -10.47
N PRO A 184 -15.83 -7.14 -11.49
CA PRO A 184 -16.09 -7.68 -12.83
C PRO A 184 -16.33 -9.19 -12.83
N GLN A 185 -15.54 -9.95 -12.07
CA GLN A 185 -15.73 -11.40 -11.95
C GLN A 185 -17.10 -11.75 -11.36
N LEU A 186 -17.49 -11.10 -10.25
CA LEU A 186 -18.74 -11.38 -9.56
C LEU A 186 -19.98 -10.90 -10.30
N GLN A 187 -19.96 -9.66 -10.82
CA GLN A 187 -21.17 -9.00 -11.32
C GLN A 187 -21.37 -9.18 -12.82
N PHE A 188 -20.30 -9.54 -13.54
CA PHE A 188 -20.40 -9.69 -14.98
C PHE A 188 -19.99 -11.09 -15.48
N PHE A 189 -18.76 -11.53 -15.23
CA PHE A 189 -18.24 -12.73 -15.86
C PHE A 189 -18.85 -14.03 -15.31
N LEU A 190 -18.89 -14.22 -13.98
CA LEU A 190 -19.44 -15.45 -13.39
C LEU A 190 -20.94 -15.64 -13.65
N PRO A 191 -21.80 -14.61 -13.63
CA PRO A 191 -23.21 -14.75 -14.04
C PRO A 191 -23.37 -15.21 -15.50
N ASN A 192 -22.38 -14.94 -16.34
CA ASN A 192 -22.33 -15.40 -17.74
C ASN A 192 -21.48 -16.68 -17.93
N HIS A 193 -21.19 -17.42 -16.85
CA HIS A 193 -20.42 -18.67 -16.87
C HIS A 193 -18.98 -18.51 -17.40
N ILE A 194 -18.39 -17.31 -17.27
CA ILE A 194 -17.03 -17.01 -17.68
C ILE A 194 -16.15 -16.87 -16.44
N ALA A 195 -15.06 -17.62 -16.37
CA ALA A 195 -13.98 -17.39 -15.41
C ALA A 195 -12.87 -16.62 -16.12
N MET A 196 -12.58 -15.38 -15.65
CA MET A 196 -11.62 -14.49 -16.31
C MET A 196 -10.25 -15.14 -16.52
N GLU A 197 -9.80 -15.93 -15.54
CA GLU A 197 -8.46 -16.53 -15.51
C GLU A 197 -8.28 -17.70 -16.48
N THR A 198 -9.36 -18.28 -17.03
CA THR A 198 -9.27 -19.53 -17.80
C THR A 198 -10.03 -19.53 -19.13
N ARG A 199 -10.89 -18.53 -19.37
CA ARG A 199 -11.80 -18.55 -20.52
C ARG A 199 -11.33 -17.70 -21.70
N PHE A 200 -10.39 -16.79 -21.48
CA PHE A 200 -9.86 -15.94 -22.53
C PHE A 200 -8.70 -16.58 -23.27
N ARG A 201 -8.51 -16.19 -24.54
CA ARG A 201 -7.38 -16.64 -25.36
C ARG A 201 -6.02 -16.37 -24.68
N SER A 202 -5.91 -15.21 -24.05
CA SER A 202 -4.76 -14.83 -23.25
C SER A 202 -5.17 -13.76 -22.25
N GLU A 203 -4.40 -13.62 -21.17
CA GLU A 203 -4.58 -12.51 -20.23
C GLU A 203 -3.26 -11.77 -20.00
N VAL A 204 -3.38 -10.45 -19.73
CA VAL A 204 -2.32 -9.57 -19.23
C VAL A 204 -2.82 -8.95 -17.94
N VAL A 205 -2.00 -9.01 -16.89
CA VAL A 205 -2.30 -8.42 -15.59
C VAL A 205 -1.47 -7.15 -15.40
N GLY A 206 -2.12 -6.05 -15.00
CA GLY A 206 -1.44 -4.78 -14.84
C GLY A 206 -2.27 -3.72 -14.11
N THR A 207 -1.74 -2.51 -14.07
CA THR A 207 -2.45 -1.34 -13.54
C THR A 207 -3.60 -0.93 -14.48
N HIS A 208 -4.57 -0.16 -13.99
CA HIS A 208 -5.68 0.34 -14.83
C HIS A 208 -5.20 1.16 -16.02
N GLN A 209 -4.11 1.92 -15.87
CA GLN A 209 -3.48 2.63 -16.97
C GLN A 209 -2.91 1.66 -18.01
N ALA A 210 -2.16 0.66 -17.58
CA ALA A 210 -1.56 -0.33 -18.48
C ALA A 210 -2.63 -1.15 -19.22
N THR A 211 -3.70 -1.57 -18.56
CA THR A 211 -4.79 -2.33 -19.18
C THR A 211 -5.56 -1.51 -20.21
N ALA A 212 -5.80 -0.21 -19.94
CA ALA A 212 -6.43 0.69 -20.91
C ALA A 212 -5.53 0.93 -22.14
N LEU A 213 -4.22 1.14 -21.94
CA LEU A 213 -3.25 1.26 -23.03
C LEU A 213 -3.19 -0.01 -23.88
N ALA A 214 -3.16 -1.17 -23.26
CA ALA A 214 -3.11 -2.46 -23.99
C ALA A 214 -4.31 -2.61 -24.96
N VAL A 215 -5.51 -2.21 -24.53
CA VAL A 215 -6.68 -2.22 -25.42
C VAL A 215 -6.61 -1.12 -26.47
N ALA A 216 -6.25 0.11 -26.10
CA ALA A 216 -6.15 1.23 -27.05
C ALA A 216 -5.16 0.95 -28.18
N ASN A 217 -4.04 0.28 -27.87
CA ASN A 217 -2.98 -0.09 -28.82
C ASN A 217 -3.23 -1.43 -29.54
N GLY A 218 -4.29 -2.17 -29.17
CA GLY A 218 -4.62 -3.42 -29.84
C GLY A 218 -3.82 -4.63 -29.35
N GLU A 219 -3.15 -4.53 -28.21
CA GLU A 219 -2.45 -5.63 -27.53
C GLU A 219 -3.44 -6.55 -26.80
N ALA A 220 -4.56 -5.99 -26.33
CA ALA A 220 -5.72 -6.69 -25.81
C ALA A 220 -7.01 -6.25 -26.51
N ASP A 221 -8.09 -6.98 -26.31
CA ASP A 221 -9.40 -6.70 -26.97
C ASP A 221 -10.39 -6.12 -25.97
N VAL A 222 -10.31 -6.53 -24.71
CA VAL A 222 -11.13 -6.02 -23.60
C VAL A 222 -10.27 -5.79 -22.37
N ALA A 223 -10.60 -4.74 -21.58
CA ALA A 223 -9.92 -4.46 -20.33
C ALA A 223 -10.90 -4.23 -19.18
N THR A 224 -10.49 -4.63 -17.98
CA THR A 224 -11.10 -4.15 -16.74
C THR A 224 -10.48 -2.82 -16.32
N ASN A 225 -11.31 -1.89 -15.85
CA ASN A 225 -10.91 -0.56 -15.40
C ASN A 225 -11.89 -0.05 -14.35
N ASN A 226 -11.87 1.25 -14.06
CA ASN A 226 -12.89 1.91 -13.25
C ASN A 226 -13.13 3.35 -13.68
N THR A 227 -14.26 3.93 -13.25
CA THR A 227 -14.65 5.28 -13.62
C THR A 227 -13.61 6.32 -13.23
N ALA A 228 -13.01 6.21 -12.04
CA ALA A 228 -12.06 7.19 -11.54
C ALA A 228 -10.74 7.20 -12.33
N ASP A 229 -10.14 6.01 -12.53
CA ASP A 229 -8.87 5.90 -13.26
C ASP A 229 -9.05 6.10 -14.76
N PHE A 230 -10.23 5.78 -15.31
CA PHE A 230 -10.50 6.03 -16.72
C PHE A 230 -10.68 7.53 -17.02
N GLU A 231 -11.29 8.33 -16.13
CA GLU A 231 -11.31 9.78 -16.29
C GLU A 231 -9.89 10.38 -16.26
N ARG A 232 -9.03 9.91 -15.34
CA ARG A 232 -7.62 10.30 -15.34
C ARG A 232 -6.90 9.89 -16.62
N PHE A 233 -7.15 8.68 -17.11
CA PHE A 233 -6.59 8.16 -18.35
C PHE A 233 -6.96 9.05 -19.54
N LYS A 234 -8.20 9.52 -19.61
CA LYS A 234 -8.66 10.46 -20.67
C LYS A 234 -7.86 11.77 -20.69
N LEU A 235 -7.42 12.23 -19.51
CA LEU A 235 -6.62 13.47 -19.40
C LEU A 235 -5.15 13.22 -19.79
N GLN A 236 -4.59 12.10 -19.41
CA GLN A 236 -3.18 11.76 -19.66
C GLN A 236 -2.93 11.22 -21.06
N PHE A 237 -3.89 10.46 -21.61
CA PHE A 237 -3.79 9.75 -22.90
C PHE A 237 -5.02 10.02 -23.77
N PRO A 238 -5.27 11.30 -24.16
CA PRO A 238 -6.51 11.66 -24.87
C PRO A 238 -6.66 10.97 -26.23
N VAL A 239 -5.55 10.72 -26.94
CA VAL A 239 -5.56 10.04 -28.24
C VAL A 239 -5.96 8.57 -28.09
N GLU A 240 -5.38 7.87 -27.12
CA GLU A 240 -5.67 6.47 -26.82
C GLU A 240 -7.09 6.33 -26.27
N ALA A 241 -7.48 7.20 -25.34
CA ALA A 241 -8.82 7.22 -24.75
C ALA A 241 -9.92 7.43 -25.80
N ALA A 242 -9.68 8.26 -26.82
CA ALA A 242 -10.65 8.50 -27.91
C ALA A 242 -10.97 7.21 -28.70
N ARG A 243 -10.09 6.21 -28.67
CA ARG A 243 -10.27 4.89 -29.32
C ARG A 243 -11.12 3.92 -28.48
N LEU A 244 -11.30 4.23 -27.19
CA LEU A 244 -11.97 3.34 -26.24
C LEU A 244 -13.44 3.69 -26.04
N GLN A 245 -14.21 2.67 -25.65
CA GLN A 245 -15.60 2.76 -25.19
C GLN A 245 -15.80 1.89 -23.98
N THR A 246 -16.79 2.27 -23.14
CA THR A 246 -17.26 1.44 -22.04
C THR A 246 -18.35 0.51 -22.52
N LEU A 247 -18.18 -0.79 -22.27
CA LEU A 247 -19.17 -1.82 -22.61
C LEU A 247 -20.08 -2.17 -21.44
N TRP A 248 -19.58 -2.03 -20.21
CA TRP A 248 -20.29 -2.38 -18.99
C TRP A 248 -19.79 -1.59 -17.80
N GLU A 249 -20.68 -1.32 -16.86
CA GLU A 249 -20.41 -0.68 -15.58
C GLU A 249 -21.03 -1.49 -14.44
N SER A 250 -20.33 -1.55 -13.31
CA SER A 250 -20.78 -2.23 -12.11
C SER A 250 -21.69 -1.38 -11.23
N ASP A 251 -22.19 -1.97 -10.15
CA ASP A 251 -22.64 -1.25 -8.97
C ASP A 251 -21.51 -0.44 -8.34
N LEU A 252 -21.87 0.48 -7.42
CA LEU A 252 -20.89 1.32 -6.73
C LEU A 252 -19.96 0.49 -5.82
N ILE A 253 -18.69 0.79 -5.89
CA ILE A 253 -17.62 0.26 -5.06
C ILE A 253 -17.17 1.38 -4.12
N ALA A 254 -17.08 1.12 -2.82
CA ALA A 254 -16.60 2.09 -1.85
C ALA A 254 -15.20 2.61 -2.18
N HIS A 255 -14.97 3.91 -1.99
CA HIS A 255 -13.68 4.55 -2.24
C HIS A 255 -12.54 3.96 -1.42
N ALA A 256 -11.30 4.21 -1.87
CA ALA A 256 -10.08 3.79 -1.21
C ALA A 256 -9.94 4.38 0.19
N GLN A 257 -9.13 3.71 1.02
CA GLN A 257 -8.95 3.99 2.43
C GLN A 257 -7.53 4.49 2.71
N LEU A 258 -7.42 5.41 3.67
CA LEU A 258 -6.16 5.75 4.34
C LEU A 258 -6.09 4.91 5.62
N VAL A 259 -5.01 4.14 5.73
CA VAL A 259 -4.76 3.26 6.88
C VAL A 259 -3.48 3.65 7.59
N VAL A 260 -3.43 3.39 8.90
CA VAL A 260 -2.26 3.58 9.76
C VAL A 260 -1.96 2.27 10.44
N ARG A 261 -0.69 1.96 10.64
CA ARG A 261 -0.26 0.76 11.37
C ARG A 261 -0.85 0.74 12.78
N ARG A 262 -1.38 -0.39 13.18
CA ARG A 262 -2.21 -0.52 14.39
C ARG A 262 -1.46 -0.22 15.69
N ASP A 263 -0.15 -0.49 15.75
CA ASP A 263 0.68 -0.27 16.93
C ASP A 263 1.07 1.20 17.17
N TYR A 264 0.70 2.12 16.25
CA TYR A 264 0.83 3.55 16.54
C TYR A 264 -0.16 3.99 17.63
N PRO A 265 0.25 4.92 18.51
CA PRO A 265 -0.61 5.43 19.58
C PRO A 265 -1.93 6.02 19.04
N PRO A 266 -3.03 5.92 19.79
CA PRO A 266 -4.31 6.49 19.38
C PRO A 266 -4.26 8.00 19.07
N GLU A 267 -3.46 8.77 19.80
CA GLU A 267 -3.26 10.21 19.57
C GLU A 267 -2.60 10.47 18.21
N PHE A 268 -1.64 9.63 17.78
CA PHE A 268 -1.05 9.76 16.46
C PHE A 268 -2.10 9.50 15.37
N ARG A 269 -2.89 8.43 15.50
CA ARG A 269 -3.96 8.12 14.55
C ARG A 269 -4.98 9.25 14.46
N ARG A 270 -5.38 9.83 15.61
CA ARG A 270 -6.28 11.00 15.64
C ARG A 270 -5.66 12.23 14.97
N LYS A 271 -4.37 12.50 15.19
CA LYS A 271 -3.66 13.60 14.55
C LYS A 271 -3.66 13.49 13.03
N VAL A 272 -3.38 12.29 12.52
CA VAL A 272 -3.46 11.97 11.08
C VAL A 272 -4.88 12.16 10.54
N GLN A 273 -5.88 11.60 11.22
CA GLN A 273 -7.29 11.73 10.83
C GLN A 273 -7.75 13.18 10.79
N THR A 274 -7.42 13.96 11.83
CA THR A 274 -7.77 15.39 11.90
C THR A 274 -7.14 16.16 10.76
N PHE A 275 -5.86 15.93 10.47
CA PHE A 275 -5.18 16.55 9.34
C PHE A 275 -5.90 16.24 8.02
N LEU A 276 -6.11 14.97 7.72
CA LEU A 276 -6.74 14.53 6.48
C LEU A 276 -8.14 15.11 6.32
N THR A 277 -8.97 15.04 7.35
CA THR A 277 -10.36 15.51 7.29
C THR A 277 -10.51 17.03 7.24
N ALA A 278 -9.49 17.77 7.66
CA ALA A 278 -9.45 19.23 7.56
C ALA A 278 -8.81 19.74 6.26
N TYR A 279 -8.05 18.87 5.55
CA TYR A 279 -7.30 19.25 4.36
C TYR A 279 -8.24 19.70 3.22
N ALA A 280 -7.90 20.83 2.60
CA ALA A 280 -8.63 21.49 1.53
C ALA A 280 -10.00 22.09 1.93
N ARG A 281 -10.35 22.11 3.23
CA ARG A 281 -11.64 22.66 3.70
C ARG A 281 -11.59 24.14 4.04
N SER A 282 -10.40 24.72 4.24
CA SER A 282 -10.29 26.13 4.57
C SER A 282 -10.54 27.02 3.35
N ASN A 283 -11.05 28.23 3.59
CA ASN A 283 -11.16 29.29 2.59
C ASN A 283 -9.82 30.03 2.44
N GLY A 284 -9.62 30.67 1.29
CA GLY A 284 -8.48 31.50 0.98
C GLY A 284 -7.27 30.73 0.41
N PRO A 285 -6.12 31.41 0.22
CA PRO A 285 -5.01 30.91 -0.58
C PRO A 285 -4.47 29.54 -0.17
N ARG A 286 -4.45 29.25 1.15
CA ARG A 286 -4.03 27.94 1.66
C ARG A 286 -4.96 26.83 1.22
N GLY A 287 -6.28 27.01 1.42
CA GLY A 287 -7.25 26.02 1.03
C GLY A 287 -7.31 25.83 -0.50
N ASP A 288 -7.08 26.91 -1.27
CA ASP A 288 -6.99 26.83 -2.73
C ASP A 288 -5.80 25.99 -3.17
N ALA A 289 -4.64 26.17 -2.53
CA ALA A 289 -3.45 25.36 -2.78
C ALA A 289 -3.68 23.88 -2.41
N GLU A 290 -4.28 23.61 -1.26
CA GLU A 290 -4.61 22.25 -0.82
C GLU A 290 -5.62 21.57 -1.78
N ARG A 291 -6.62 22.30 -2.29
CA ARG A 291 -7.56 21.80 -3.32
C ARG A 291 -6.86 21.49 -4.65
N ALA A 292 -5.90 22.32 -5.06
CA ALA A 292 -5.10 22.05 -6.25
C ALA A 292 -4.27 20.76 -6.11
N VAL A 293 -3.69 20.52 -4.95
CA VAL A 293 -3.00 19.26 -4.62
C VAL A 293 -3.96 18.06 -4.72
N LEU A 294 -5.15 18.13 -4.12
CA LEU A 294 -6.12 17.05 -4.19
C LEU A 294 -6.62 16.77 -5.60
N LYS A 295 -6.77 17.81 -6.40
CA LYS A 295 -7.18 17.71 -7.81
C LYS A 295 -6.12 16.98 -8.63
N SER A 296 -4.84 17.26 -8.42
CA SER A 296 -3.74 16.53 -9.08
C SER A 296 -3.66 15.08 -8.60
N LEU A 297 -4.10 14.81 -7.36
CA LEU A 297 -4.14 13.51 -6.71
C LEU A 297 -5.43 12.76 -7.07
N HIS A 298 -5.53 12.25 -8.32
CA HIS A 298 -6.70 11.46 -8.79
C HIS A 298 -8.05 12.18 -8.67
N ASP A 299 -8.08 13.52 -8.77
CA ASP A 299 -9.29 14.33 -8.66
C ASP A 299 -10.05 14.14 -7.34
N PHE A 300 -9.31 14.06 -6.24
CA PHE A 300 -9.92 13.96 -4.90
C PHE A 300 -10.55 15.29 -4.50
N ALA A 301 -11.73 15.20 -3.86
CA ALA A 301 -12.40 16.35 -3.23
C ALA A 301 -11.95 16.55 -1.79
N GLY A 302 -11.43 15.51 -1.14
CA GLY A 302 -11.02 15.52 0.26
C GLY A 302 -11.03 14.14 0.90
N PHE A 303 -11.13 14.16 2.24
CA PHE A 303 -11.22 12.97 3.05
C PHE A 303 -12.34 13.11 4.08
N VAL A 304 -12.98 12.00 4.39
CA VAL A 304 -13.93 11.88 5.51
C VAL A 304 -13.37 10.92 6.56
N ALA A 305 -13.68 11.16 7.82
CA ALA A 305 -13.33 10.25 8.90
C ALA A 305 -13.97 8.88 8.62
N ALA A 306 -13.19 7.83 8.75
CA ALA A 306 -13.64 6.47 8.58
C ALA A 306 -12.96 5.57 9.61
N ASP A 307 -13.54 4.41 9.85
CA ASP A 307 -13.01 3.34 10.67
C ASP A 307 -13.05 2.00 9.92
N ASN A 308 -12.67 0.93 10.59
CA ASN A 308 -12.62 -0.39 9.98
C ASN A 308 -13.97 -0.87 9.43
N ARG A 309 -15.11 -0.35 9.93
CA ARG A 309 -16.46 -0.70 9.42
C ARG A 309 -16.68 -0.26 7.98
N SER A 310 -15.96 0.75 7.50
CA SER A 310 -15.99 1.17 6.10
C SER A 310 -15.56 0.07 5.12
N LEU A 311 -14.91 -1.01 5.61
CA LEU A 311 -14.47 -2.16 4.83
C LEU A 311 -15.51 -3.29 4.73
N LEU A 312 -16.67 -3.18 5.40
CA LEU A 312 -17.74 -4.21 5.35
C LEU A 312 -18.17 -4.54 3.90
N PRO A 313 -18.36 -3.57 2.99
CA PRO A 313 -18.69 -3.88 1.60
C PRO A 313 -17.59 -4.71 0.91
N ALA A 314 -16.32 -4.39 1.13
CA ALA A 314 -15.20 -5.14 0.56
C ALA A 314 -15.12 -6.58 1.11
N ALA A 315 -15.40 -6.77 2.41
CA ALA A 315 -15.46 -8.09 3.04
C ALA A 315 -16.58 -8.95 2.44
N THR A 316 -17.75 -8.36 2.21
CA THR A 316 -18.90 -9.03 1.56
C THR A 316 -18.55 -9.48 0.14
N LEU A 317 -17.98 -8.59 -0.69
CA LEU A 317 -17.58 -8.92 -2.05
C LEU A 317 -16.51 -10.03 -2.09
N ALA A 318 -15.51 -9.97 -1.21
CA ALA A 318 -14.47 -10.98 -1.12
C ALA A 318 -15.03 -12.36 -0.72
N ALA A 319 -15.95 -12.41 0.27
CA ALA A 319 -16.60 -13.63 0.70
C ALA A 319 -17.51 -14.21 -0.40
N GLN A 320 -18.26 -13.36 -1.08
CA GLN A 320 -19.12 -13.79 -2.22
C GLN A 320 -18.28 -14.42 -3.34
N LEU A 321 -17.16 -13.78 -3.73
CA LEU A 321 -16.28 -14.35 -4.75
C LEU A 321 -15.68 -15.68 -4.30
N ALA A 322 -15.20 -15.77 -3.06
CA ALA A 322 -14.65 -17.01 -2.52
C ALA A 322 -15.70 -18.16 -2.50
N ARG A 323 -16.95 -17.86 -2.14
CA ARG A 323 -18.06 -18.84 -2.16
C ARG A 323 -18.37 -19.25 -3.59
N GLN A 324 -18.50 -18.30 -4.51
CA GLN A 324 -18.80 -18.60 -5.92
C GLN A 324 -17.72 -19.49 -6.54
N ASN A 325 -16.45 -19.16 -6.31
CA ASN A 325 -15.34 -19.99 -6.76
C ASN A 325 -15.37 -21.39 -6.14
N ALA A 326 -15.74 -21.51 -4.85
CA ALA A 326 -15.89 -22.83 -4.21
C ALA A 326 -17.07 -23.63 -4.77
N MET A 327 -18.15 -22.98 -5.18
CA MET A 327 -19.31 -23.65 -5.78
C MET A 327 -19.07 -24.13 -7.21
N THR A 328 -18.26 -23.41 -7.98
CA THR A 328 -17.96 -23.72 -9.39
C THR A 328 -16.73 -24.59 -9.59
N ALA A 329 -15.87 -24.73 -8.58
CA ALA A 329 -14.67 -25.56 -8.64
C ALA A 329 -15.02 -27.06 -8.69
N GLN A 330 -14.13 -27.83 -9.31
CA GLN A 330 -14.19 -29.29 -9.26
C GLN A 330 -13.67 -29.79 -7.90
N TRP A 331 -14.47 -30.64 -7.25
CA TRP A 331 -14.16 -31.21 -5.93
C TRP A 331 -14.04 -32.72 -6.01
N VAL A 332 -13.16 -33.31 -5.21
CA VAL A 332 -13.02 -34.76 -5.06
C VAL A 332 -14.32 -35.37 -4.57
N ASN A 333 -15.04 -34.70 -3.68
CA ASN A 333 -16.35 -35.11 -3.18
C ASN A 333 -17.11 -33.92 -2.57
N GLU A 334 -18.39 -34.15 -2.28
CA GLU A 334 -19.28 -33.14 -1.68
C GLU A 334 -18.81 -32.69 -0.27
N ALA A 335 -18.25 -33.60 0.52
CA ALA A 335 -17.75 -33.27 1.86
C ALA A 335 -16.57 -32.25 1.80
N ALA A 336 -15.68 -32.39 0.81
CA ALA A 336 -14.58 -31.43 0.59
C ALA A 336 -15.13 -30.04 0.20
N ARG A 337 -16.14 -29.98 -0.65
CA ARG A 337 -16.84 -28.74 -1.03
C ARG A 337 -17.47 -28.08 0.20
N GLN A 338 -18.23 -28.81 0.98
CA GLN A 338 -18.89 -28.31 2.20
C GLN A 338 -17.86 -27.81 3.24
N ALA A 339 -16.79 -28.55 3.45
CA ALA A 339 -15.71 -28.13 4.33
C ALA A 339 -15.06 -26.82 3.86
N ARG A 340 -14.91 -26.60 2.56
CA ARG A 340 -14.41 -25.34 2.00
C ARG A 340 -15.37 -24.18 2.25
N LEU A 341 -16.66 -24.37 1.98
CA LEU A 341 -17.69 -23.36 2.23
C LEU A 341 -17.73 -22.97 3.70
N GLN A 342 -17.73 -23.93 4.62
CA GLN A 342 -17.68 -23.66 6.07
C GLN A 342 -16.42 -22.88 6.49
N ARG A 343 -15.25 -23.12 5.88
CA ARG A 343 -14.04 -22.33 6.13
C ARG A 343 -14.20 -20.88 5.67
N ILE A 344 -14.81 -20.69 4.50
CA ILE A 344 -15.08 -19.34 3.97
C ILE A 344 -16.01 -18.60 4.92
N ASP A 345 -17.09 -19.22 5.38
CA ASP A 345 -18.06 -18.60 6.27
C ASP A 345 -17.45 -18.24 7.63
N ARG A 346 -16.62 -19.11 8.20
CA ARG A 346 -15.89 -18.81 9.44
C ARG A 346 -14.91 -17.65 9.24
N SER A 347 -14.11 -17.67 8.17
CA SER A 347 -13.17 -16.59 7.88
C SER A 347 -13.89 -15.25 7.69
N TYR A 348 -15.04 -15.26 7.02
CA TYR A 348 -15.88 -14.07 6.86
C TYR A 348 -16.42 -13.56 8.20
N ALA A 349 -16.92 -14.45 9.07
CA ALA A 349 -17.41 -14.08 10.40
C ALA A 349 -16.28 -13.49 11.28
N GLU A 350 -15.07 -14.07 11.22
CA GLU A 350 -13.90 -13.55 11.92
C GLU A 350 -13.49 -12.16 11.41
N GLN A 351 -13.52 -11.95 10.09
CA GLN A 351 -13.28 -10.63 9.50
C GLN A 351 -14.32 -9.60 9.98
N LEU A 352 -15.60 -9.96 9.95
CA LEU A 352 -16.67 -9.07 10.43
C LEU A 352 -16.48 -8.69 11.90
N ALA A 353 -16.04 -9.62 12.75
CA ALA A 353 -15.75 -9.33 14.15
C ALA A 353 -14.61 -8.29 14.27
N VAL A 354 -13.49 -8.49 13.57
CA VAL A 354 -12.37 -7.54 13.56
C VAL A 354 -12.79 -6.16 13.07
N LEU A 355 -13.64 -6.09 12.03
CA LEU A 355 -14.10 -4.81 11.48
C LEU A 355 -15.04 -4.06 12.42
N ARG A 356 -15.86 -4.77 13.20
CA ARG A 356 -16.80 -4.18 14.17
C ARG A 356 -16.12 -3.66 15.43
N ASP A 357 -15.00 -4.26 15.83
CA ASP A 357 -14.21 -3.82 17.01
C ASP A 357 -13.60 -2.41 16.82
N GLY A 358 -13.78 -1.79 15.67
CA GLY A 358 -13.54 -0.36 15.42
C GLY A 358 -12.09 0.11 15.53
N GLY A 359 -11.11 -0.75 15.76
CA GLY A 359 -9.71 -0.34 15.82
C GLY A 359 -9.36 0.51 17.06
N SER A 360 -10.04 0.30 18.17
CA SER A 360 -9.74 0.88 19.50
C SER A 360 -8.32 0.57 19.99
#